data_ee45927a037b3eb70a48322bfd2e5764
#
_entry.id   ee45927a037b3eb70a48322bfd2e5764
#
_cell.length_a   1.000
_cell.length_b   1.000
_cell.length_c   1.000
_cell.angle_alpha   90.00
_cell.angle_beta   90.00
_cell.angle_gamma   90.00
#
_symmetry.space_group_name_H-M   'P 1'
#
loop_
_entity.id
_entity.type
_entity.pdbx_description
1 polymer ?
#
loop_
_entity_poly.entity_id
_entity_poly.type
_entity_poly.pdbx_seq_one_letter_code
_entity_poly.pdbx_strand_id
1 'polypeptide(L)'
;MILERHTLSEQMGRKIGYARVSTTHQNTDSQVDDLKADGCEEVFFEKVSSTAPLEQRHEFRACLSVLRTGDQICVARLDRIGRSQVEVINRLNDLQQQGIHVKTLDGLIDTQALGKMAPLVIGLLTGLSEVEKSLIVERSRESVEHRRKTGGNLGGRPKTSNKKESLVLRLRKEGESYRSIKDQTGLALATITRIIKEQAVMA
;
A
#
# COMPACT_ATOMS: atom_id res chain seq x y z
N MET A 1 39.59 12.22 -32.97
CA MET A 1 39.19 12.76 -31.65
C MET A 1 37.69 13.09 -31.57
N ILE A 2 36.86 12.75 -32.55
CA ILE A 2 35.38 12.95 -32.55
C ILE A 2 34.63 11.63 -32.37
N LEU A 3 35.22 10.49 -32.72
CA LEU A 3 34.59 9.16 -32.64
C LEU A 3 34.52 8.58 -31.21
N GLU A 4 35.36 8.98 -30.27
CA GLU A 4 35.35 8.47 -28.89
C GLU A 4 34.27 9.11 -27.99
N ARG A 5 33.72 10.27 -28.37
CA ARG A 5 32.63 10.91 -27.61
C ARG A 5 31.26 10.27 -27.89
N HIS A 6 31.08 9.64 -29.06
CA HIS A 6 29.81 8.97 -29.40
C HIS A 6 29.66 7.60 -28.70
N THR A 7 30.78 6.87 -28.53
CA THR A 7 30.77 5.56 -27.87
C THR A 7 30.58 5.63 -26.35
N LEU A 8 30.94 6.72 -25.68
CA LEU A 8 30.71 6.92 -24.25
C LEU A 8 29.27 7.35 -23.95
N SER A 9 28.56 7.99 -24.88
CA SER A 9 27.15 8.36 -24.72
C SER A 9 26.19 7.17 -24.94
N GLU A 10 26.59 6.18 -25.71
CA GLU A 10 25.81 4.95 -25.93
C GLU A 10 25.86 3.96 -24.77
N GLN A 11 26.78 4.13 -23.82
CA GLN A 11 26.91 3.28 -22.62
C GLN A 11 26.19 3.82 -21.38
N MET A 12 25.70 5.07 -21.40
CA MET A 12 24.88 5.62 -20.33
C MET A 12 23.40 5.43 -20.69
N GLY A 13 22.71 4.53 -19.95
CA GLY A 13 21.27 4.36 -20.10
C GLY A 13 20.52 5.67 -19.91
N ARG A 14 19.32 5.75 -20.50
CA ARG A 14 18.45 6.93 -20.40
C ARG A 14 17.99 7.14 -18.97
N LYS A 15 17.79 8.40 -18.59
CA LYS A 15 17.09 8.75 -17.35
C LYS A 15 15.60 9.01 -17.63
N ILE A 16 14.76 8.22 -17.04
CA ILE A 16 13.30 8.33 -17.16
C ILE A 16 12.72 8.72 -15.81
N GLY A 17 12.02 9.85 -15.76
CA GLY A 17 11.40 10.37 -14.57
C GLY A 17 10.00 9.81 -14.33
N TYR A 18 9.63 9.59 -13.06
CA TYR A 18 8.25 9.33 -12.69
C TYR A 18 7.85 10.20 -11.50
N ALA A 19 6.77 10.97 -11.68
CA ALA A 19 6.17 11.84 -10.68
C ALA A 19 4.75 11.40 -10.33
N ARG A 20 4.43 11.38 -9.03
CA ARG A 20 3.08 11.11 -8.52
C ARG A 20 2.68 12.12 -7.47
N VAL A 21 1.49 12.70 -7.63
CA VAL A 21 0.89 13.57 -6.64
C VAL A 21 -0.45 13.03 -6.18
N SER A 22 -0.80 13.32 -4.93
CA SER A 22 -2.15 13.09 -4.42
C SER A 22 -3.10 14.15 -5.01
N THR A 23 -4.40 13.85 -5.02
CA THR A 23 -5.46 14.71 -5.58
C THR A 23 -5.61 16.06 -4.85
N THR A 24 -4.99 16.27 -3.69
CA THR A 24 -4.98 17.50 -2.92
C THR A 24 -3.78 18.36 -3.30
N HIS A 25 -4.04 19.53 -3.88
CA HIS A 25 -3.23 20.75 -4.09
C HIS A 25 -1.71 20.75 -3.76
N GLN A 26 -0.94 19.72 -4.07
CA GLN A 26 0.52 19.80 -4.01
C GLN A 26 1.07 20.02 -5.42
N ASN A 27 1.99 20.99 -5.53
CA ASN A 27 2.63 21.42 -6.76
C ASN A 27 3.18 20.23 -7.56
N THR A 28 2.46 19.85 -8.58
CA THR A 28 2.84 18.85 -9.57
C THR A 28 4.04 19.30 -10.38
N ASP A 29 4.03 20.58 -10.70
CA ASP A 29 5.00 21.19 -11.62
C ASP A 29 6.42 21.13 -11.03
N SER A 30 6.56 21.32 -9.72
CA SER A 30 7.86 21.26 -9.06
C SER A 30 8.54 19.88 -9.16
N GLN A 31 7.82 18.76 -8.97
CA GLN A 31 8.43 17.42 -9.08
C GLN A 31 8.87 17.09 -10.52
N VAL A 32 8.08 17.53 -11.50
CA VAL A 32 8.43 17.35 -12.92
C VAL A 32 9.64 18.20 -13.28
N ASP A 33 9.69 19.44 -12.81
CA ASP A 33 10.83 20.34 -13.06
C ASP A 33 12.11 19.84 -12.38
N ASP A 34 12.01 19.33 -11.14
CA ASP A 34 13.15 18.74 -10.43
C ASP A 34 13.70 17.51 -11.17
N LEU A 35 12.82 16.63 -11.69
CA LEU A 35 13.23 15.47 -12.49
C LEU A 35 13.88 15.87 -13.81
N LYS A 36 13.35 16.88 -14.50
CA LYS A 36 13.98 17.43 -15.70
C LYS A 36 15.33 18.05 -15.41
N ALA A 37 15.45 18.79 -14.30
CA ALA A 37 16.70 19.38 -13.85
C ALA A 37 17.76 18.32 -13.50
N ASP A 38 17.35 17.12 -13.00
CA ASP A 38 18.25 15.97 -12.79
C ASP A 38 18.67 15.30 -14.12
N GLY A 39 18.13 15.73 -15.25
CA GLY A 39 18.47 15.25 -16.59
C GLY A 39 17.59 14.11 -17.09
N CYS A 40 16.37 13.96 -16.60
CA CYS A 40 15.41 13.00 -17.15
C CYS A 40 14.98 13.44 -18.57
N GLU A 41 15.13 12.53 -19.54
CA GLU A 41 14.77 12.75 -20.94
C GLU A 41 13.26 12.78 -21.14
N GLU A 42 12.55 11.94 -20.38
CA GLU A 42 11.10 11.82 -20.38
C GLU A 42 10.61 11.73 -18.93
N VAL A 43 9.46 12.34 -18.64
CA VAL A 43 8.85 12.31 -17.30
C VAL A 43 7.39 11.90 -17.40
N PHE A 44 7.08 10.74 -16.86
CA PHE A 44 5.72 10.23 -16.69
C PHE A 44 5.11 10.82 -15.42
N PHE A 45 3.87 11.23 -15.51
CA PHE A 45 3.23 11.97 -14.43
C PHE A 45 1.77 11.55 -14.25
N GLU A 46 1.35 11.28 -13.00
CA GLU A 46 -0.05 10.98 -12.70
C GLU A 46 -0.56 11.56 -11.38
N LYS A 47 -1.87 11.81 -11.35
CA LYS A 47 -2.62 12.24 -10.15
C LYS A 47 -3.39 11.05 -9.59
N VAL A 48 -2.79 10.32 -8.65
CA VAL A 48 -3.44 9.18 -7.99
C VAL A 48 -3.07 9.12 -6.51
N SER A 49 -3.96 8.52 -5.72
CA SER A 49 -3.70 8.30 -4.28
C SER A 49 -2.42 7.48 -4.06
N SER A 50 -1.73 7.73 -2.94
CA SER A 50 -0.60 6.91 -2.51
C SER A 50 -0.97 5.44 -2.29
N THR A 51 -2.23 5.15 -1.99
CA THR A 51 -2.75 3.79 -1.76
C THR A 51 -3.31 3.13 -3.01
N ALA A 52 -3.32 3.83 -4.17
CA ALA A 52 -3.82 3.28 -5.42
C ALA A 52 -3.03 2.03 -5.83
N PRO A 53 -3.70 0.93 -6.19
CA PRO A 53 -3.05 -0.26 -6.69
C PRO A 53 -2.41 -0.01 -8.06
N LEU A 54 -1.46 -0.88 -8.46
CA LEU A 54 -0.69 -0.71 -9.70
C LEU A 54 -1.58 -0.64 -10.95
N GLU A 55 -2.71 -1.35 -10.96
CA GLU A 55 -3.66 -1.38 -12.07
C GLU A 55 -4.25 0.00 -12.39
N GLN A 56 -4.36 0.86 -11.38
CA GLN A 56 -4.86 2.24 -11.50
C GLN A 56 -3.76 3.26 -11.77
N ARG A 57 -2.50 2.83 -11.82
CA ARG A 57 -1.31 3.68 -12.03
C ARG A 57 -0.86 3.57 -13.48
N HIS A 58 -1.63 4.15 -14.39
CA HIS A 58 -1.43 3.99 -15.83
C HIS A 58 -0.10 4.57 -16.30
N GLU A 59 0.26 5.78 -15.85
CA GLU A 59 1.51 6.45 -16.21
C GLU A 59 2.73 5.72 -15.62
N PHE A 60 2.61 5.17 -14.39
CA PHE A 60 3.69 4.35 -13.84
C PHE A 60 3.92 3.08 -14.64
N ARG A 61 2.85 2.42 -15.08
CA ARG A 61 2.96 1.24 -15.94
C ARG A 61 3.56 1.59 -17.30
N ALA A 62 3.16 2.72 -17.90
CA ALA A 62 3.75 3.22 -19.12
C ALA A 62 5.25 3.52 -18.93
N CYS A 63 5.63 4.19 -17.84
CA CYS A 63 7.02 4.42 -17.47
C CYS A 63 7.81 3.10 -17.41
N LEU A 64 7.30 2.10 -16.68
CA LEU A 64 7.97 0.80 -16.57
C LEU A 64 8.11 0.08 -17.92
N SER A 65 7.15 0.25 -18.85
CA SER A 65 7.16 -0.43 -20.14
C SER A 65 8.18 0.13 -21.15
N VAL A 66 8.63 1.37 -20.97
CA VAL A 66 9.63 2.00 -21.85
C VAL A 66 11.07 1.81 -21.36
N LEU A 67 11.25 1.40 -20.10
CA LEU A 67 12.57 1.16 -19.49
C LEU A 67 13.24 -0.07 -20.11
N ARG A 68 14.54 0.04 -20.30
CA ARG A 68 15.42 -1.01 -20.85
C ARG A 68 16.59 -1.25 -19.90
N THR A 69 17.24 -2.38 -20.04
CA THR A 69 18.50 -2.68 -19.34
C THR A 69 19.51 -1.56 -19.52
N GLY A 70 20.05 -1.06 -18.43
CA GLY A 70 20.97 0.08 -18.38
C GLY A 70 20.29 1.42 -18.12
N ASP A 71 18.96 1.56 -18.35
CA ASP A 71 18.24 2.79 -18.04
C ASP A 71 18.14 3.04 -16.53
N GLN A 72 17.91 4.29 -16.14
CA GLN A 72 17.68 4.70 -14.76
C GLN A 72 16.30 5.34 -14.60
N ILE A 73 15.47 4.78 -13.73
CA ILE A 73 14.23 5.43 -13.29
C ILE A 73 14.53 6.40 -12.15
N CYS A 74 14.14 7.67 -12.32
CA CYS A 74 14.29 8.73 -11.34
C CYS A 74 12.95 9.09 -10.72
N VAL A 75 12.90 9.17 -9.39
CA VAL A 75 11.69 9.55 -8.63
C VAL A 75 12.05 10.55 -7.53
N ALA A 76 11.11 11.38 -7.11
CA ALA A 76 11.39 12.31 -6.01
C ALA A 76 11.72 11.58 -4.70
N ARG A 77 11.01 10.48 -4.40
CA ARG A 77 11.18 9.65 -3.21
C ARG A 77 10.74 8.21 -3.48
N LEU A 78 11.23 7.24 -2.71
CA LEU A 78 10.90 5.82 -2.85
C LEU A 78 9.40 5.52 -2.73
N ASP A 79 8.66 6.26 -1.91
CA ASP A 79 7.20 6.10 -1.77
C ASP A 79 6.41 6.39 -3.06
N ARG A 80 7.07 6.88 -4.11
CA ARG A 80 6.47 7.06 -5.44
C ARG A 80 6.35 5.74 -6.21
N ILE A 81 7.27 4.80 -6.02
CA ILE A 81 7.30 3.53 -6.77
C ILE A 81 6.48 2.41 -6.13
N GLY A 82 6.06 2.55 -4.87
CA GLY A 82 5.23 1.57 -4.17
C GLY A 82 4.33 2.22 -3.12
N ARG A 83 3.28 1.52 -2.68
CA ARG A 83 2.32 1.95 -1.65
C ARG A 83 2.66 1.45 -0.25
N SER A 84 3.56 0.50 -0.16
CA SER A 84 4.08 -0.07 1.08
C SER A 84 5.57 -0.32 0.95
N GLN A 85 6.27 -0.40 2.10
CA GLN A 85 7.69 -0.71 2.12
C GLN A 85 8.02 -2.02 1.41
N VAL A 86 7.21 -3.06 1.62
CA VAL A 86 7.38 -4.37 0.95
C VAL A 86 7.24 -4.24 -0.57
N GLU A 87 6.26 -3.47 -1.05
CA GLU A 87 6.07 -3.26 -2.50
C GLU A 87 7.24 -2.47 -3.10
N VAL A 88 7.74 -1.45 -2.41
CA VAL A 88 8.92 -0.68 -2.83
C VAL A 88 10.14 -1.60 -2.97
N ILE A 89 10.40 -2.44 -1.97
CA ILE A 89 11.55 -3.35 -1.97
C ILE A 89 11.43 -4.39 -3.08
N ASN A 90 10.26 -4.99 -3.25
CA ASN A 90 10.02 -5.94 -4.35
C ASN A 90 10.26 -5.26 -5.70
N ARG A 91 9.78 -4.02 -5.87
CA ARG A 91 10.00 -3.25 -7.10
C ARG A 91 11.47 -2.94 -7.34
N LEU A 92 12.23 -2.58 -6.31
CA LEU A 92 13.67 -2.38 -6.42
C LEU A 92 14.39 -3.66 -6.87
N ASN A 93 14.02 -4.81 -6.30
CA ASN A 93 14.56 -6.11 -6.71
C ASN A 93 14.22 -6.44 -8.17
N ASP A 94 12.94 -6.26 -8.57
CA ASP A 94 12.49 -6.52 -9.94
C ASP A 94 13.26 -5.67 -10.96
N LEU A 95 13.38 -4.36 -10.70
CA LEU A 95 14.11 -3.44 -11.57
C LEU A 95 15.60 -3.79 -11.66
N GLN A 96 16.20 -4.14 -10.52
CA GLN A 96 17.60 -4.57 -10.50
C GLN A 96 17.83 -5.86 -11.29
N GLN A 97 16.93 -6.86 -11.20
CA GLN A 97 17.03 -8.09 -11.99
C GLN A 97 16.91 -7.82 -13.50
N GLN A 98 16.16 -6.79 -13.88
CA GLN A 98 16.05 -6.33 -15.27
C GLN A 98 17.24 -5.46 -15.71
N GLY A 99 18.20 -5.19 -14.81
CA GLY A 99 19.33 -4.30 -15.07
C GLY A 99 18.95 -2.83 -15.18
N ILE A 100 17.83 -2.43 -14.56
CA ILE A 100 17.36 -1.04 -14.51
C ILE A 100 17.79 -0.43 -13.19
N HIS A 101 18.39 0.76 -13.25
CA HIS A 101 18.82 1.50 -12.08
C HIS A 101 17.68 2.36 -11.50
N VAL A 102 17.77 2.63 -10.19
CA VAL A 102 16.80 3.48 -9.49
C VAL A 102 17.54 4.60 -8.79
N LYS A 103 17.06 5.84 -8.98
CA LYS A 103 17.57 7.02 -8.30
C LYS A 103 16.43 7.80 -7.64
N THR A 104 16.67 8.29 -6.42
CA THR A 104 15.77 9.21 -5.74
C THR A 104 16.41 10.59 -5.62
N LEU A 105 15.60 11.65 -5.84
CA LEU A 105 16.08 13.03 -5.77
C LEU A 105 16.38 13.48 -4.33
N ASP A 106 15.79 12.84 -3.33
CA ASP A 106 16.11 13.05 -1.90
C ASP A 106 17.47 12.46 -1.49
N GLY A 107 18.19 11.80 -2.42
CA GLY A 107 19.50 11.22 -2.20
C GLY A 107 19.49 9.93 -1.37
N LEU A 108 18.31 9.36 -1.07
CA LEU A 108 18.21 8.16 -0.26
C LEU A 108 18.82 6.93 -0.97
N ILE A 109 18.61 6.80 -2.27
CA ILE A 109 19.15 5.69 -3.07
C ILE A 109 19.56 6.17 -4.47
N ASP A 110 20.70 5.65 -4.93
CA ASP A 110 21.14 5.66 -6.32
C ASP A 110 21.83 4.33 -6.61
N THR A 111 21.08 3.39 -7.20
CA THR A 111 21.61 2.04 -7.43
C THR A 111 22.69 2.00 -8.51
N GLN A 112 22.75 3.00 -9.40
CA GLN A 112 23.83 3.13 -10.37
C GLN A 112 25.12 3.58 -9.69
N ALA A 113 25.07 4.56 -8.82
CA ALA A 113 26.22 5.03 -8.04
C ALA A 113 26.74 3.94 -7.08
N LEU A 114 25.84 3.14 -6.50
CA LEU A 114 26.21 2.00 -5.66
C LEU A 114 26.89 0.87 -6.45
N GLY A 115 26.69 0.79 -7.76
CA GLY A 115 27.31 -0.20 -8.63
C GLY A 115 27.09 -1.64 -8.11
N LYS A 116 28.19 -2.39 -7.95
CA LYS A 116 28.17 -3.79 -7.47
C LYS A 116 27.65 -3.95 -6.02
N MET A 117 27.55 -2.87 -5.26
CA MET A 117 27.01 -2.89 -3.88
C MET A 117 25.47 -2.77 -3.85
N ALA A 118 24.83 -2.36 -4.95
CA ALA A 118 23.38 -2.21 -5.00
C ALA A 118 22.60 -3.48 -4.57
N PRO A 119 22.95 -4.70 -5.04
CA PRO A 119 22.28 -5.93 -4.59
C PRO A 119 22.36 -6.14 -3.07
N LEU A 120 23.50 -5.85 -2.48
CA LEU A 120 23.70 -5.99 -1.03
C LEU A 120 22.80 -5.02 -0.25
N VAL A 121 22.76 -3.75 -0.67
CA VAL A 121 21.93 -2.72 -0.01
C VAL A 121 20.44 -3.07 -0.12
N ILE A 122 19.98 -3.47 -1.31
CA ILE A 122 18.59 -3.89 -1.52
C ILE A 122 18.27 -5.14 -0.70
N GLY A 123 19.17 -6.11 -0.64
CA GLY A 123 19.04 -7.32 0.19
C GLY A 123 18.92 -7.01 1.68
N LEU A 124 19.71 -6.08 2.20
CA LEU A 124 19.61 -5.62 3.59
C LEU A 124 18.26 -4.94 3.87
N LEU A 125 17.79 -4.07 2.96
CA LEU A 125 16.47 -3.44 3.10
C LEU A 125 15.34 -4.48 3.09
N THR A 126 15.44 -5.50 2.25
CA THR A 126 14.50 -6.63 2.21
C THR A 126 14.49 -7.37 3.55
N GLY A 127 15.65 -7.76 4.06
CA GLY A 127 15.78 -8.46 5.34
C GLY A 127 15.23 -7.67 6.52
N LEU A 128 15.52 -6.37 6.60
CA LEU A 128 14.96 -5.49 7.65
C LEU A 128 13.43 -5.43 7.60
N SER A 129 12.84 -5.37 6.41
CA SER A 129 11.37 -5.33 6.26
C SER A 129 10.70 -6.64 6.66
N GLU A 130 11.35 -7.78 6.43
CA GLU A 130 10.86 -9.08 6.91
C GLU A 130 10.91 -9.17 8.43
N VAL A 131 11.97 -8.68 9.06
CA VAL A 131 12.09 -8.60 10.52
C VAL A 131 11.02 -7.69 11.11
N GLU A 132 10.83 -6.48 10.58
CA GLU A 132 9.77 -5.58 11.04
C GLU A 132 8.39 -6.22 10.95
N LYS A 133 8.08 -6.89 9.84
CA LYS A 133 6.82 -7.60 9.66
C LYS A 133 6.64 -8.73 10.70
N SER A 134 7.69 -9.50 10.97
CA SER A 134 7.64 -10.57 11.96
C SER A 134 7.39 -10.04 13.37
N LEU A 135 8.04 -8.95 13.75
CA LEU A 135 7.85 -8.28 15.04
C LEU A 135 6.42 -7.71 15.21
N ILE A 136 5.82 -7.16 14.14
CA ILE A 136 4.42 -6.69 14.16
C ILE A 136 3.47 -7.87 14.40
N VAL A 137 3.69 -8.99 13.72
CA VAL A 137 2.88 -10.20 13.89
C VAL A 137 3.00 -10.76 15.30
N GLU A 138 4.22 -10.82 15.84
CA GLU A 138 4.50 -11.27 17.20
C GLU A 138 3.79 -10.41 18.25
N ARG A 139 3.96 -9.09 18.21
CA ARG A 139 3.25 -8.15 19.09
C ARG A 139 1.73 -8.27 19.00
N SER A 140 1.20 -8.51 17.79
CA SER A 140 -0.23 -8.72 17.60
C SER A 140 -0.70 -10.01 18.27
N ARG A 141 0.07 -11.11 18.17
CA ARG A 141 -0.23 -12.38 18.83
C ARG A 141 -0.20 -12.25 20.34
N GLU A 142 0.86 -11.63 20.89
CA GLU A 142 0.98 -11.36 22.33
C GLU A 142 -0.19 -10.51 22.86
N SER A 143 -0.56 -9.46 22.13
CA SER A 143 -1.70 -8.60 22.46
C SER A 143 -3.03 -9.37 22.47
N VAL A 144 -3.25 -10.28 21.53
CA VAL A 144 -4.44 -11.12 21.46
C VAL A 144 -4.43 -12.12 22.64
N GLU A 145 -3.29 -12.75 22.93
CA GLU A 145 -3.16 -13.71 24.00
C GLU A 145 -3.36 -13.04 25.37
N HIS A 146 -2.77 -11.86 25.58
CA HIS A 146 -3.02 -11.08 26.79
C HIS A 146 -4.50 -10.77 26.97
N ARG A 147 -5.20 -10.31 25.90
CA ARG A 147 -6.64 -10.04 25.95
C ARG A 147 -7.47 -11.30 26.20
N ARG A 148 -7.06 -12.46 25.71
CA ARG A 148 -7.72 -13.74 26.02
C ARG A 148 -7.61 -14.07 27.53
N LYS A 149 -6.45 -13.88 28.12
CA LYS A 149 -6.19 -14.15 29.55
C LYS A 149 -6.91 -13.16 30.48
N THR A 150 -7.02 -11.90 30.06
CA THR A 150 -7.64 -10.82 30.87
C THR A 150 -9.13 -10.59 30.58
N GLY A 151 -9.75 -11.40 29.71
CA GLY A 151 -11.16 -11.21 29.30
C GLY A 151 -11.43 -9.98 28.45
N GLY A 152 -10.39 -9.38 27.84
CA GLY A 152 -10.49 -8.22 26.97
C GLY A 152 -11.14 -8.48 25.63
N ASN A 153 -11.56 -7.43 24.93
CA ASN A 153 -12.15 -7.54 23.61
C ASN A 153 -11.11 -8.00 22.57
N LEU A 154 -11.36 -9.13 21.93
CA LEU A 154 -10.49 -9.71 20.90
C LEU A 154 -10.68 -9.07 19.52
N GLY A 155 -11.56 -8.08 19.41
CA GLY A 155 -11.94 -7.46 18.13
C GLY A 155 -13.15 -8.14 17.50
N GLY A 156 -13.40 -7.82 16.26
CA GLY A 156 -14.57 -8.28 15.52
C GLY A 156 -15.71 -7.24 15.52
N ARG A 157 -16.82 -7.59 14.86
CA ARG A 157 -18.00 -6.70 14.80
C ARG A 157 -18.58 -6.53 16.20
N PRO A 158 -18.84 -5.30 16.67
CA PRO A 158 -19.48 -5.07 17.96
C PRO A 158 -20.80 -5.84 18.06
N LYS A 159 -21.05 -6.42 19.24
CA LYS A 159 -22.35 -7.05 19.53
C LYS A 159 -23.47 -6.02 19.45
N THR A 160 -24.66 -6.47 19.11
CA THR A 160 -25.87 -5.63 19.17
C THR A 160 -26.02 -5.07 20.59
N SER A 161 -26.37 -3.80 20.72
CA SER A 161 -26.54 -3.21 22.06
C SER A 161 -27.69 -3.89 22.82
N ASN A 162 -27.56 -4.07 24.14
CA ASN A 162 -28.56 -4.68 24.99
C ASN A 162 -29.94 -4.01 24.85
N LYS A 163 -29.98 -2.69 24.63
CA LYS A 163 -31.22 -1.95 24.37
C LYS A 163 -31.93 -2.43 23.11
N LYS A 164 -31.20 -2.67 22.02
CA LYS A 164 -31.79 -3.20 20.78
C LYS A 164 -32.21 -4.65 20.92
N GLU A 165 -31.43 -5.47 21.64
CA GLU A 165 -31.80 -6.86 21.92
C GLU A 165 -33.08 -6.96 22.75
N SER A 166 -33.19 -6.18 23.83
CA SER A 166 -34.40 -6.12 24.67
C SER A 166 -35.62 -5.64 23.88
N LEU A 167 -35.43 -4.68 22.95
CA LEU A 167 -36.50 -4.19 22.08
C LEU A 167 -36.98 -5.31 21.13
N VAL A 168 -36.07 -6.05 20.51
CA VAL A 168 -36.42 -7.18 19.63
C VAL A 168 -37.22 -8.22 20.38
N LEU A 169 -36.80 -8.60 21.61
CA LEU A 169 -37.47 -9.60 22.42
C LEU A 169 -38.87 -9.14 22.88
N ARG A 170 -38.99 -7.84 23.23
CA ARG A 170 -40.29 -7.24 23.59
C ARG A 170 -41.28 -7.30 22.43
N LEU A 171 -40.86 -6.76 21.24
CA LEU A 171 -41.70 -6.76 20.05
C LEU A 171 -42.11 -8.18 19.64
N ARG A 172 -41.22 -9.15 19.81
CA ARG A 172 -41.56 -10.55 19.52
C ARG A 172 -42.61 -11.13 20.49
N LYS A 173 -42.56 -10.78 21.78
CA LYS A 173 -43.57 -11.15 22.77
C LYS A 173 -44.93 -10.49 22.47
N GLU A 174 -44.95 -9.30 21.93
CA GLU A 174 -46.12 -8.56 21.47
C GLU A 174 -46.74 -9.15 20.19
N GLY A 175 -46.10 -10.20 19.59
CA GLY A 175 -46.63 -10.88 18.40
C GLY A 175 -46.17 -10.32 17.08
N GLU A 176 -45.27 -9.32 17.08
CA GLU A 176 -44.80 -8.67 15.88
C GLU A 176 -44.09 -9.64 14.92
N SER A 177 -44.25 -9.39 13.61
CA SER A 177 -43.58 -10.15 12.57
C SER A 177 -42.09 -9.80 12.47
N TYR A 178 -41.24 -10.72 12.01
CA TYR A 178 -39.80 -10.44 11.78
C TYR A 178 -39.54 -9.24 10.87
N ARG A 179 -40.42 -8.98 9.90
CA ARG A 179 -40.32 -7.83 9.00
C ARG A 179 -40.62 -6.52 9.75
N SER A 180 -41.69 -6.49 10.54
CA SER A 180 -42.04 -5.34 11.37
C SER A 180 -40.95 -5.02 12.40
N ILE A 181 -40.38 -6.06 13.06
CA ILE A 181 -39.26 -5.89 13.99
C ILE A 181 -38.01 -5.32 13.26
N LYS A 182 -37.72 -5.75 12.03
CA LYS A 182 -36.64 -5.18 11.21
C LYS A 182 -36.87 -3.70 10.97
N ASP A 183 -38.08 -3.31 10.56
CA ASP A 183 -38.38 -1.92 10.19
C ASP A 183 -38.31 -1.00 11.43
N GLN A 184 -38.74 -1.47 12.61
CA GLN A 184 -38.68 -0.72 13.86
C GLN A 184 -37.27 -0.64 14.47
N THR A 185 -36.44 -1.68 14.34
CA THR A 185 -35.12 -1.74 15.00
C THR A 185 -33.96 -1.40 14.10
N GLY A 186 -34.15 -1.42 12.77
CA GLY A 186 -33.12 -1.26 11.76
C GLY A 186 -32.10 -2.42 11.73
N LEU A 187 -32.39 -3.56 12.38
CA LEU A 187 -31.52 -4.72 12.42
C LEU A 187 -31.77 -5.64 11.21
N ALA A 188 -30.70 -6.32 10.73
CA ALA A 188 -30.86 -7.34 9.71
C ALA A 188 -31.68 -8.54 10.24
N LEU A 189 -32.51 -9.16 9.39
CA LEU A 189 -33.35 -10.33 9.75
C LEU A 189 -32.51 -11.46 10.38
N ALA A 190 -31.32 -11.73 9.87
CA ALA A 190 -30.42 -12.73 10.46
C ALA A 190 -30.05 -12.43 11.92
N THR A 191 -29.83 -11.15 12.25
CA THR A 191 -29.55 -10.71 13.63
C THR A 191 -30.73 -10.87 14.51
N ILE A 192 -31.94 -10.50 14.05
CA ILE A 192 -33.20 -10.68 14.79
C ILE A 192 -33.45 -12.16 15.08
N THR A 193 -33.31 -13.02 14.06
CA THR A 193 -33.46 -14.46 14.19
C THR A 193 -32.49 -15.07 15.21
N ARG A 194 -31.22 -14.61 15.19
CA ARG A 194 -30.21 -15.06 16.16
C ARG A 194 -30.58 -14.67 17.58
N ILE A 195 -30.97 -13.42 17.83
CA ILE A 195 -31.35 -12.92 19.16
C ILE A 195 -32.53 -13.74 19.73
N ILE A 196 -33.54 -13.99 18.91
CA ILE A 196 -34.72 -14.75 19.33
C ILE A 196 -34.37 -16.23 19.62
N LYS A 197 -33.52 -16.86 18.80
CA LYS A 197 -33.06 -18.23 19.03
C LYS A 197 -32.20 -18.36 20.28
N GLU A 198 -31.28 -17.44 20.53
CA GLU A 198 -30.40 -17.44 21.70
C GLU A 198 -31.25 -17.35 23.00
N GLN A 199 -32.30 -16.54 23.01
CA GLN A 199 -33.23 -16.45 24.16
C GLN A 199 -34.04 -17.72 24.35
N ALA A 200 -34.48 -18.39 23.26
CA ALA A 200 -35.25 -19.62 23.34
C ALA A 200 -34.43 -20.82 23.86
N VAL A 201 -33.11 -20.78 23.79
CA VAL A 201 -32.22 -21.82 24.33
C VAL A 201 -31.92 -21.58 25.83
N MET A 202 -32.09 -20.34 26.32
CA MET A 202 -31.85 -19.96 27.72
C MET A 202 -33.11 -20.01 28.60
N ALA A 203 -34.27 -20.21 28.02
CA ALA A 203 -35.55 -20.34 28.70
C ALA A 203 -36.00 -21.79 28.81
#